data_a9a1fab8805b4e9999b72204c3dd898e
#
_entry.id   a9a1fab8805b4e9999b72204c3dd898e
#
_cell.length_a   1.000
_cell.length_b   1.000
_cell.length_c   1.000
_cell.angle_alpha   90.00
_cell.angle_beta   90.00
_cell.angle_gamma   90.00
#
_symmetry.space_group_name_H-M   'P 1'
#
loop_
_entity.id
_entity.type
_entity.pdbx_description
1 polymer ?
#
loop_
_entity_poly.entity_id
_entity_poly.type
_entity_poly.pdbx_seq_one_letter_code
_entity_poly.pdbx_strand_id
1 'polypeptide(L)'
;MPLLRSLLIPCAAFVCTIFCAVQPTVSTATPAAASAQHYFPPAGTWQHKKPSDLGMNDAAIAEAVAWTQTQETDWPKDFSKQSEIFGRPLGPLPKTRASINGVVLKNGYIIAEFGDTTAVDPTYSVAKSYLSTIHGLTLDRGMIKSITDPVGQYIHDGGYDEPHNSLITWQHHATQTSEWQGEMFGKPSTFLGKAEFGAGEMKPRDIKEPGTLFEYNDVRINRFSLSLLGLWKRPLPDVLKTEIMDPIGASSTWQYHAYDNATVNIDVPDASGNSTLVPMQSISGGTRWGAGLWISTLDHARFGLLILRKGEWNGKQLISKEWIKEATSPHPELAGAKSDYGYLWWLNTDNAWPAAPRSSFSAQGAGTNSIWIDPEHDLVVVWRWHKGGNAQAEFYKRILAAIEPAP
;
A
#
# COMPACT_ATOMS: atom_id res chain seq x y z
N MET A 1 -46.04 75.90 -19.36
CA MET A 1 -45.86 77.36 -19.16
C MET A 1 -45.45 77.56 -17.72
N PRO A 2 -44.52 78.48 -17.36
CA PRO A 2 -43.33 78.94 -18.11
C PRO A 2 -42.04 78.58 -17.33
N LEU A 3 -40.94 78.36 -18.00
CA LEU A 3 -39.73 79.15 -18.13
C LEU A 3 -39.27 79.99 -16.91
N LEU A 4 -38.12 79.70 -16.35
CA LEU A 4 -37.16 80.74 -15.89
C LEU A 4 -35.71 80.26 -16.05
N ARG A 5 -34.96 81.02 -16.78
CA ARG A 5 -33.52 81.06 -16.96
C ARG A 5 -32.87 81.68 -15.72
N SER A 6 -31.69 81.26 -15.36
CA SER A 6 -30.66 82.21 -14.86
C SER A 6 -29.31 81.50 -14.66
N LEU A 7 -28.37 81.93 -15.37
CA LEU A 7 -27.08 82.53 -15.11
C LEU A 7 -25.95 81.57 -14.53
N LEU A 8 -25.00 81.44 -15.39
CA LEU A 8 -23.66 80.95 -15.19
C LEU A 8 -22.79 82.08 -14.52
N ILE A 9 -22.03 81.68 -13.48
CA ILE A 9 -20.87 82.40 -13.02
C ILE A 9 -19.72 81.38 -12.93
N PRO A 10 -18.55 81.61 -13.53
CA PRO A 10 -17.41 80.68 -13.45
C PRO A 10 -16.57 81.00 -12.25
N CYS A 11 -16.40 80.03 -11.35
CA CYS A 11 -15.38 80.04 -10.34
C CYS A 11 -14.13 79.31 -10.84
N ALA A 12 -13.03 80.02 -11.00
CA ALA A 12 -11.74 79.44 -11.33
C ALA A 12 -11.19 78.72 -10.09
N ALA A 13 -11.04 77.41 -10.14
CA ALA A 13 -10.40 76.63 -9.14
C ALA A 13 -8.93 76.34 -9.54
N PHE A 14 -8.02 76.87 -8.73
CA PHE A 14 -6.58 76.57 -8.80
C PHE A 14 -6.38 75.12 -8.44
N VAL A 15 -5.90 74.30 -9.35
CA VAL A 15 -5.48 72.93 -9.11
C VAL A 15 -4.01 72.95 -8.72
N CYS A 16 -3.71 72.73 -7.43
CA CYS A 16 -2.39 72.50 -6.91
C CYS A 16 -2.05 71.00 -7.12
N THR A 17 -1.29 70.70 -8.14
CA THR A 17 -0.76 69.36 -8.37
C THR A 17 0.39 69.07 -7.43
N ILE A 18 0.11 68.26 -6.38
CA ILE A 18 1.16 67.69 -5.52
C ILE A 18 1.69 66.43 -6.22
N PHE A 19 2.88 66.46 -6.76
CA PHE A 19 3.63 65.32 -7.24
C PHE A 19 4.11 64.53 -6.02
N CYS A 20 3.39 63.45 -5.64
CA CYS A 20 3.92 62.43 -4.75
C CYS A 20 4.83 61.52 -5.55
N ALA A 21 6.13 61.62 -5.35
CA ALA A 21 7.10 60.65 -5.90
C ALA A 21 6.94 59.33 -5.15
N VAL A 22 6.28 58.37 -5.78
CA VAL A 22 6.25 56.97 -5.33
C VAL A 22 7.60 56.32 -5.67
N GLN A 23 8.44 56.15 -4.66
CA GLN A 23 9.64 55.32 -4.82
C GLN A 23 9.21 53.84 -4.94
N PRO A 24 9.71 53.10 -5.92
CA PRO A 24 9.45 51.66 -5.96
C PRO A 24 10.22 50.96 -4.81
N THR A 25 9.48 50.40 -3.85
CA THR A 25 10.06 49.48 -2.88
C THR A 25 10.40 48.20 -3.62
N VAL A 26 11.69 47.98 -3.83
CA VAL A 26 12.20 46.69 -4.29
C VAL A 26 12.00 45.70 -3.13
N SER A 27 10.92 44.93 -3.21
CA SER A 27 10.72 43.76 -2.36
C SER A 27 11.77 42.73 -2.73
N THR A 28 12.80 42.58 -1.92
CA THR A 28 13.71 41.45 -2.00
C THR A 28 12.94 40.22 -1.52
N ALA A 29 12.30 39.49 -2.46
CA ALA A 29 11.77 38.17 -2.18
C ALA A 29 12.94 37.29 -1.73
N THR A 30 12.95 36.91 -0.46
CA THR A 30 13.84 35.87 0.06
C THR A 30 13.64 34.64 -0.80
N PRO A 31 14.69 34.03 -1.40
CA PRO A 31 14.53 32.81 -2.16
C PRO A 31 13.86 31.79 -1.23
N ALA A 32 12.70 31.26 -1.61
CA ALA A 32 12.13 30.12 -0.95
C ALA A 32 13.21 29.03 -0.89
N ALA A 33 13.53 28.55 0.30
CA ALA A 33 14.47 27.47 0.47
C ALA A 33 14.05 26.36 -0.49
N ALA A 34 14.92 26.02 -1.44
CA ALA A 34 14.69 24.94 -2.38
C ALA A 34 14.37 23.69 -1.53
N SER A 35 13.14 23.17 -1.63
CA SER A 35 12.78 21.92 -0.98
C SER A 35 13.81 20.89 -1.42
N ALA A 36 14.52 20.30 -0.46
CA ALA A 36 15.52 19.28 -0.75
C ALA A 36 14.84 18.23 -1.64
N GLN A 37 15.32 18.13 -2.88
CA GLN A 37 14.73 17.21 -3.85
C GLN A 37 14.94 15.78 -3.33
N HIS A 38 13.85 15.05 -3.12
CA HIS A 38 13.94 13.66 -2.70
C HIS A 38 14.72 12.83 -3.72
N TYR A 39 15.55 11.92 -3.22
CA TYR A 39 16.22 10.95 -4.08
C TYR A 39 15.25 9.82 -4.45
N PHE A 40 15.18 9.49 -5.73
CA PHE A 40 14.49 8.35 -6.30
C PHE A 40 15.51 7.50 -7.06
N PRO A 41 15.63 6.19 -6.75
CA PRO A 41 16.60 5.34 -7.42
C PRO A 41 16.20 5.11 -8.89
N PRO A 42 17.14 5.28 -9.86
CA PRO A 42 16.90 4.90 -11.26
C PRO A 42 16.56 3.41 -11.39
N ALA A 43 15.90 3.02 -12.50
CA ALA A 43 15.57 1.63 -12.76
C ALA A 43 16.82 0.73 -12.69
N GLY A 44 16.69 -0.41 -12.01
CA GLY A 44 17.75 -1.40 -11.88
C GLY A 44 18.96 -1.00 -11.04
N THR A 45 18.98 0.18 -10.43
CA THR A 45 20.12 0.65 -9.61
C THR A 45 19.67 1.27 -8.30
N TRP A 46 20.59 1.31 -7.33
CA TRP A 46 20.42 1.99 -6.05
C TRP A 46 21.73 2.73 -5.68
N GLN A 47 21.58 3.88 -5.04
CA GLN A 47 22.70 4.54 -4.40
C GLN A 47 22.76 4.14 -2.92
N HIS A 48 23.99 3.84 -2.47
CA HIS A 48 24.30 3.59 -1.07
C HIS A 48 24.92 4.85 -0.46
N LYS A 49 24.59 5.12 0.78
CA LYS A 49 25.25 6.14 1.60
C LYS A 49 25.64 5.55 2.95
N LYS A 50 26.67 6.12 3.55
CA LYS A 50 26.96 5.80 4.96
C LYS A 50 25.81 6.31 5.83
N PRO A 51 25.40 5.60 6.87
CA PRO A 51 24.42 6.11 7.83
C PRO A 51 24.79 7.50 8.36
N SER A 52 26.07 7.77 8.65
CA SER A 52 26.56 9.07 9.13
C SER A 52 26.36 10.23 8.15
N ASP A 53 26.32 9.97 6.83
CA ASP A 53 26.00 10.99 5.83
C ASP A 53 24.54 11.46 5.91
N LEU A 54 23.70 10.71 6.63
CA LEU A 54 22.25 10.92 6.74
C LEU A 54 21.77 11.05 8.21
N GLY A 55 22.69 11.43 9.12
CA GLY A 55 22.36 11.68 10.52
C GLY A 55 22.07 10.41 11.33
N MET A 56 22.73 9.30 11.00
CA MET A 56 22.62 8.05 11.74
C MET A 56 24.01 7.51 12.10
N ASN A 57 24.11 6.84 13.24
CA ASN A 57 25.36 6.27 13.74
C ASN A 57 25.75 4.99 12.97
N ASP A 58 26.91 4.99 12.31
CA ASP A 58 27.39 3.87 11.48
C ASP A 58 27.56 2.57 12.30
N ALA A 59 28.12 2.66 13.51
CA ALA A 59 28.35 1.48 14.34
C ALA A 59 27.03 0.89 14.86
N ALA A 60 26.08 1.74 15.25
CA ALA A 60 24.78 1.30 15.72
C ALA A 60 23.96 0.62 14.61
N ILE A 61 24.01 1.12 13.38
CA ILE A 61 23.38 0.46 12.22
C ILE A 61 24.04 -0.88 11.93
N ALA A 62 25.40 -0.95 11.94
CA ALA A 62 26.11 -2.21 11.73
C ALA A 62 25.76 -3.25 12.81
N GLU A 63 25.65 -2.85 14.08
CA GLU A 63 25.23 -3.73 15.19
C GLU A 63 23.76 -4.19 15.00
N ALA A 64 22.86 -3.28 14.62
CA ALA A 64 21.47 -3.64 14.34
C ALA A 64 21.37 -4.69 13.24
N VAL A 65 22.11 -4.52 12.13
CA VAL A 65 22.18 -5.50 11.03
C VAL A 65 22.77 -6.84 11.48
N ALA A 66 23.88 -6.82 12.21
CA ALA A 66 24.49 -8.05 12.72
C ALA A 66 23.53 -8.82 13.63
N TRP A 67 22.78 -8.13 14.48
CA TRP A 67 21.76 -8.73 15.33
C TRP A 67 20.62 -9.34 14.50
N THR A 68 20.12 -8.67 13.43
CA THR A 68 19.02 -9.20 12.62
C THR A 68 19.37 -10.53 11.98
N GLN A 69 20.62 -10.75 11.57
CA GLN A 69 21.06 -12.00 10.94
C GLN A 69 20.93 -13.21 11.87
N THR A 70 20.84 -13.00 13.19
CA THR A 70 20.58 -14.06 14.18
C THR A 70 19.08 -14.36 14.36
N GLN A 71 18.20 -13.63 13.68
CA GLN A 71 16.75 -13.66 13.85
C GLN A 71 16.02 -14.34 12.70
N GLU A 72 16.63 -15.31 12.02
CA GLU A 72 15.95 -16.05 10.94
C GLU A 72 14.75 -16.83 11.49
N THR A 73 13.63 -16.80 10.76
CA THR A 73 12.42 -17.56 11.08
C THR A 73 12.65 -19.07 10.99
N ASP A 74 11.89 -19.84 11.77
CA ASP A 74 11.84 -21.30 11.65
C ASP A 74 10.94 -21.76 10.47
N TRP A 75 10.39 -20.85 9.67
CA TRP A 75 9.60 -21.19 8.50
C TRP A 75 10.41 -22.05 7.53
N PRO A 76 9.85 -23.19 7.02
CA PRO A 76 10.59 -24.08 6.14
C PRO A 76 11.20 -23.36 4.94
N LYS A 77 12.43 -23.71 4.58
CA LYS A 77 13.05 -23.21 3.33
C LYS A 77 12.50 -23.91 2.10
N ASP A 78 12.12 -25.16 2.23
CA ASP A 78 11.58 -25.98 1.14
C ASP A 78 10.07 -25.79 1.01
N PHE A 79 9.63 -25.34 -0.16
CA PHE A 79 8.21 -25.15 -0.49
C PHE A 79 7.50 -26.44 -0.91
N SER A 80 8.20 -27.58 -1.10
CA SER A 80 7.58 -28.85 -1.50
C SER A 80 6.55 -29.38 -0.49
N LYS A 81 6.63 -28.89 0.77
CA LYS A 81 5.70 -29.24 1.86
C LYS A 81 4.61 -28.20 2.08
N GLN A 82 4.54 -27.20 1.24
CA GLN A 82 3.48 -26.19 1.33
C GLN A 82 2.15 -26.83 0.96
N SER A 83 1.13 -26.71 1.82
CA SER A 83 -0.19 -27.26 1.53
C SER A 83 -0.90 -26.47 0.43
N GLU A 84 -1.57 -27.21 -0.48
CA GLU A 84 -2.35 -26.67 -1.59
C GLU A 84 -3.80 -26.41 -1.16
N ILE A 85 -4.00 -25.56 -0.15
CA ILE A 85 -5.31 -25.35 0.48
C ILE A 85 -6.32 -24.71 -0.47
N PHE A 86 -5.92 -23.70 -1.24
CA PHE A 86 -6.76 -23.02 -2.21
C PHE A 86 -6.63 -23.57 -3.63
N GLY A 87 -5.70 -24.50 -3.85
CA GLY A 87 -5.29 -25.02 -5.14
C GLY A 87 -3.77 -24.94 -5.31
N ARG A 88 -3.28 -25.46 -6.41
CA ARG A 88 -1.86 -25.42 -6.76
C ARG A 88 -1.51 -24.03 -7.31
N PRO A 89 -0.51 -23.34 -6.75
CA PRO A 89 0.00 -22.09 -7.32
C PRO A 89 0.48 -22.29 -8.77
N LEU A 90 0.14 -21.36 -9.65
CA LEU A 90 0.58 -21.37 -11.04
C LEU A 90 1.99 -20.80 -11.18
N GLY A 91 2.66 -21.10 -12.28
CA GLY A 91 3.94 -20.58 -12.71
C GLY A 91 5.08 -21.55 -12.56
N PRO A 92 6.29 -21.21 -13.03
CA PRO A 92 7.53 -21.74 -12.52
C PRO A 92 7.90 -20.99 -11.25
N LEU A 93 7.72 -21.61 -10.07
CA LEU A 93 8.07 -21.02 -8.77
C LEU A 93 9.38 -21.60 -8.26
N PRO A 94 10.19 -20.81 -7.52
CA PRO A 94 11.34 -21.33 -6.78
C PRO A 94 10.91 -22.48 -5.85
N LYS A 95 11.78 -23.48 -5.69
CA LYS A 95 11.51 -24.62 -4.78
C LYS A 95 11.85 -24.31 -3.33
N THR A 96 12.69 -23.32 -3.11
CA THR A 96 13.16 -22.94 -1.79
C THR A 96 13.19 -21.42 -1.63
N ARG A 97 12.94 -20.94 -0.42
CA ARG A 97 13.10 -19.53 -0.08
C ARG A 97 14.55 -19.16 0.20
N ALA A 98 14.88 -17.90 0.07
CA ALA A 98 16.12 -17.35 0.57
C ALA A 98 16.23 -17.45 2.10
N SER A 99 17.42 -17.26 2.62
CA SER A 99 17.65 -16.99 4.04
C SER A 99 17.18 -15.58 4.39
N ILE A 100 17.22 -15.26 5.69
CA ILE A 100 16.94 -13.92 6.18
C ILE A 100 17.68 -12.85 5.36
N ASN A 101 16.99 -11.83 4.93
CA ASN A 101 17.56 -10.74 4.18
C ASN A 101 16.77 -9.45 4.40
N GLY A 102 17.36 -8.31 4.08
CA GLY A 102 16.70 -7.04 4.26
C GLY A 102 17.49 -5.85 3.79
N VAL A 103 16.81 -4.70 3.76
CA VAL A 103 17.38 -3.41 3.40
C VAL A 103 16.80 -2.32 4.29
N VAL A 104 17.62 -1.35 4.65
CA VAL A 104 17.23 -0.14 5.36
C VAL A 104 17.47 1.06 4.45
N LEU A 105 16.40 1.78 4.17
CA LEU A 105 16.46 3.06 3.44
C LEU A 105 16.34 4.23 4.41
N LYS A 106 17.19 5.22 4.24
CA LYS A 106 17.09 6.55 4.85
C LYS A 106 17.12 7.61 3.76
N ASN A 107 16.13 8.50 3.74
CA ASN A 107 15.97 9.55 2.71
C ASN A 107 15.98 8.99 1.26
N GLY A 108 15.54 7.72 1.08
CA GLY A 108 15.53 7.01 -0.20
C GLY A 108 16.83 6.28 -0.55
N TYR A 109 17.95 6.52 0.14
CA TYR A 109 19.22 5.83 -0.06
C TYR A 109 19.31 4.55 0.75
N ILE A 110 19.98 3.52 0.24
CA ILE A 110 20.34 2.34 1.02
C ILE A 110 21.45 2.72 2.00
N ILE A 111 21.19 2.55 3.29
CA ILE A 111 22.18 2.74 4.36
C ILE A 111 22.64 1.41 4.95
N ALA A 112 21.88 0.34 4.76
CA ALA A 112 22.26 -1.01 5.12
C ALA A 112 21.52 -2.03 4.26
N GLU A 113 22.22 -3.12 3.93
CA GLU A 113 21.71 -4.23 3.12
C GLU A 113 22.36 -5.52 3.60
N PHE A 114 21.60 -6.61 3.68
CA PHE A 114 22.10 -7.91 4.17
C PHE A 114 21.32 -9.07 3.58
N GLY A 115 22.01 -10.21 3.43
CA GLY A 115 21.46 -11.41 2.79
C GLY A 115 21.28 -11.25 1.27
N ASP A 116 20.50 -12.12 0.65
CA ASP A 116 20.20 -12.06 -0.77
C ASP A 116 18.94 -11.21 -1.01
N THR A 117 19.13 -9.91 -1.23
CA THR A 117 18.07 -8.94 -1.45
C THR A 117 17.47 -9.00 -2.85
N THR A 118 18.08 -9.77 -3.76
CA THR A 118 17.61 -9.99 -5.14
C THR A 118 16.76 -11.24 -5.28
N ALA A 119 16.75 -12.12 -4.27
CA ALA A 119 15.94 -13.33 -4.29
C ALA A 119 14.45 -13.03 -4.44
N VAL A 120 13.82 -13.72 -5.39
CA VAL A 120 12.38 -13.60 -5.67
C VAL A 120 11.65 -14.64 -4.83
N ASP A 121 11.06 -14.22 -3.74
CA ASP A 121 10.38 -15.05 -2.76
C ASP A 121 8.91 -14.68 -2.61
N PRO A 122 8.04 -15.62 -2.14
CA PRO A 122 6.66 -15.29 -1.84
C PRO A 122 6.59 -14.27 -0.71
N THR A 123 5.71 -13.31 -0.85
CA THR A 123 5.53 -12.24 0.14
C THR A 123 4.27 -12.43 1.00
N TYR A 124 3.47 -13.45 0.65
CA TYR A 124 2.21 -13.77 1.32
C TYR A 124 1.33 -12.52 1.51
N SER A 125 0.88 -12.25 2.73
CA SER A 125 -0.06 -11.17 3.02
C SER A 125 0.49 -9.75 2.81
N VAL A 126 1.78 -9.54 2.58
CA VAL A 126 2.29 -8.25 2.09
C VAL A 126 1.61 -7.86 0.77
N ALA A 127 1.22 -8.85 -0.06
CA ALA A 127 0.46 -8.62 -1.29
C ALA A 127 -0.86 -7.86 -1.07
N LYS A 128 -1.46 -7.91 0.13
CA LYS A 128 -2.67 -7.16 0.46
C LYS A 128 -2.45 -5.65 0.35
N SER A 129 -1.28 -5.16 0.72
CA SER A 129 -0.96 -3.72 0.59
C SER A 129 -0.75 -3.30 -0.87
N TYR A 130 -0.29 -4.21 -1.74
CA TYR A 130 -0.30 -3.99 -3.19
C TYR A 130 -1.72 -4.01 -3.76
N LEU A 131 -2.58 -4.89 -3.25
CA LEU A 131 -4.00 -4.90 -3.63
C LEU A 131 -4.71 -3.61 -3.19
N SER A 132 -4.37 -3.07 -2.02
CA SER A 132 -4.80 -1.74 -1.57
C SER A 132 -4.40 -0.65 -2.57
N THR A 133 -3.18 -0.71 -3.09
CA THR A 133 -2.71 0.25 -4.10
C THR A 133 -3.52 0.13 -5.40
N ILE A 134 -3.78 -1.09 -5.90
CA ILE A 134 -4.65 -1.31 -7.06
C ILE A 134 -6.07 -0.76 -6.80
N HIS A 135 -6.60 -0.94 -5.58
CA HIS A 135 -7.89 -0.39 -5.19
C HIS A 135 -7.89 1.16 -5.21
N GLY A 136 -6.85 1.80 -4.68
CA GLY A 136 -6.72 3.26 -4.74
C GLY A 136 -6.70 3.79 -6.17
N LEU A 137 -6.03 3.08 -7.06
CA LEU A 137 -6.04 3.42 -8.48
C LEU A 137 -7.44 3.37 -9.09
N THR A 138 -8.36 2.51 -8.62
CA THR A 138 -9.74 2.50 -9.13
C THR A 138 -10.49 3.79 -8.81
N LEU A 139 -10.26 4.33 -7.62
CA LEU A 139 -10.82 5.63 -7.20
C LEU A 139 -10.16 6.78 -7.98
N ASP A 140 -8.84 6.79 -8.07
CA ASP A 140 -8.08 7.82 -8.79
C ASP A 140 -8.42 7.88 -10.28
N ARG A 141 -8.82 6.74 -10.89
CA ARG A 141 -9.24 6.66 -12.29
C ARG A 141 -10.74 6.88 -12.48
N GLY A 142 -11.50 7.16 -11.41
CA GLY A 142 -12.94 7.35 -11.45
C GLY A 142 -13.74 6.10 -11.85
N MET A 143 -13.15 4.90 -11.68
CA MET A 143 -13.81 3.63 -11.95
C MET A 143 -14.88 3.33 -10.89
N ILE A 144 -14.68 3.81 -9.67
CA ILE A 144 -15.66 3.91 -8.59
C ILE A 144 -15.80 5.37 -8.17
N LYS A 145 -16.98 5.77 -7.70
CA LYS A 145 -17.24 7.15 -7.26
C LYS A 145 -16.82 7.37 -5.81
N SER A 146 -17.04 6.36 -4.97
CA SER A 146 -16.71 6.39 -3.56
C SER A 146 -16.31 4.99 -3.08
N ILE A 147 -15.39 4.94 -2.13
CA ILE A 147 -15.04 3.71 -1.43
C ILE A 147 -16.20 3.17 -0.58
N THR A 148 -17.17 4.02 -0.23
CA THR A 148 -18.38 3.65 0.51
C THR A 148 -19.52 3.18 -0.40
N ASP A 149 -19.34 3.19 -1.71
CA ASP A 149 -20.34 2.64 -2.62
C ASP A 149 -20.43 1.11 -2.44
N PRO A 150 -21.63 0.53 -2.50
CA PRO A 150 -21.81 -0.91 -2.57
C PRO A 150 -21.08 -1.51 -3.79
N VAL A 151 -20.35 -2.60 -3.57
CA VAL A 151 -19.61 -3.27 -4.65
C VAL A 151 -20.55 -3.77 -5.76
N GLY A 152 -21.75 -4.22 -5.39
CA GLY A 152 -22.79 -4.69 -6.32
C GLY A 152 -23.28 -3.62 -7.31
N GLN A 153 -23.01 -2.33 -7.09
CA GLN A 153 -23.29 -1.28 -8.10
C GLN A 153 -22.36 -1.37 -9.33
N TYR A 154 -21.24 -2.03 -9.20
CA TYR A 154 -20.18 -2.09 -10.22
C TYR A 154 -19.91 -3.52 -10.70
N ILE A 155 -20.14 -4.52 -9.84
CA ILE A 155 -19.80 -5.93 -10.08
C ILE A 155 -21.07 -6.76 -10.09
N HIS A 156 -21.37 -7.37 -11.23
CA HIS A 156 -22.61 -8.10 -11.51
C HIS A 156 -22.33 -9.57 -11.85
N ASP A 157 -21.51 -10.24 -11.03
CA ASP A 157 -21.08 -11.63 -11.22
C ASP A 157 -21.81 -12.61 -10.28
N GLY A 158 -22.90 -12.18 -9.65
CA GLY A 158 -23.68 -12.95 -8.69
C GLY A 158 -23.18 -12.88 -7.25
N GLY A 159 -21.95 -12.40 -7.03
CA GLY A 159 -21.33 -12.41 -5.70
C GLY A 159 -21.88 -11.38 -4.72
N TYR A 160 -22.72 -10.46 -5.19
CA TYR A 160 -23.32 -9.37 -4.39
C TYR A 160 -24.83 -9.23 -4.59
N ASP A 161 -25.48 -10.25 -5.16
CA ASP A 161 -26.92 -10.19 -5.46
C ASP A 161 -27.79 -10.50 -4.25
N GLU A 162 -27.29 -11.35 -3.32
CA GLU A 162 -28.00 -11.69 -2.09
C GLU A 162 -28.12 -10.49 -1.15
N PRO A 163 -29.22 -10.35 -0.39
CA PRO A 163 -29.49 -9.17 0.45
C PRO A 163 -28.34 -8.78 1.37
N HIS A 164 -27.67 -9.76 1.99
CA HIS A 164 -26.53 -9.52 2.86
C HIS A 164 -25.33 -8.97 2.10
N ASN A 165 -24.93 -9.64 1.01
CA ASN A 165 -23.76 -9.26 0.23
C ASN A 165 -23.97 -7.93 -0.51
N SER A 166 -25.23 -7.57 -0.84
CA SER A 166 -25.54 -6.30 -1.51
C SER A 166 -25.20 -5.05 -0.69
N LEU A 167 -25.05 -5.20 0.64
CA LEU A 167 -24.69 -4.12 1.57
C LEU A 167 -23.17 -3.90 1.64
N ILE A 168 -22.36 -4.78 1.04
CA ILE A 168 -20.91 -4.73 1.15
C ILE A 168 -20.35 -3.60 0.28
N THR A 169 -19.58 -2.72 0.89
CA THR A 169 -18.89 -1.63 0.22
C THR A 169 -17.43 -1.99 -0.08
N TRP A 170 -16.78 -1.22 -0.94
CA TRP A 170 -15.34 -1.32 -1.19
C TRP A 170 -14.53 -1.10 0.08
N GLN A 171 -14.97 -0.18 0.96
CA GLN A 171 -14.35 0.08 2.25
C GLN A 171 -14.42 -1.13 3.18
N HIS A 172 -15.55 -1.85 3.21
CA HIS A 172 -15.69 -3.06 4.02
C HIS A 172 -14.68 -4.14 3.63
N HIS A 173 -14.38 -4.30 2.34
CA HIS A 173 -13.32 -5.19 1.90
C HIS A 173 -11.92 -4.69 2.31
N ALA A 174 -11.63 -3.41 2.11
CA ALA A 174 -10.34 -2.82 2.42
C ALA A 174 -9.99 -2.84 3.92
N THR A 175 -11.01 -2.75 4.79
CA THR A 175 -10.86 -2.83 6.25
C THR A 175 -11.02 -4.23 6.82
N GLN A 176 -11.26 -5.24 5.98
CA GLN A 176 -11.56 -6.63 6.39
C GLN A 176 -12.79 -6.76 7.32
N THR A 177 -13.80 -5.94 7.06
CA THR A 177 -15.09 -5.97 7.76
C THR A 177 -16.25 -6.39 6.84
N SER A 178 -15.95 -6.95 5.66
CA SER A 178 -16.96 -7.19 4.63
C SER A 178 -18.00 -8.24 5.00
N GLU A 179 -17.66 -9.20 5.85
CA GLU A 179 -18.55 -10.34 6.17
C GLU A 179 -19.14 -11.04 4.93
N TRP A 180 -18.47 -10.93 3.78
CA TRP A 180 -18.92 -11.51 2.52
C TRP A 180 -19.19 -13.01 2.69
N GLN A 181 -20.31 -13.47 2.16
CA GLN A 181 -20.74 -14.88 2.15
C GLN A 181 -20.57 -15.47 0.74
N GLY A 182 -19.90 -16.59 0.68
CA GLY A 182 -19.68 -17.30 -0.58
C GLY A 182 -18.48 -18.24 -0.50
N GLU A 183 -17.99 -18.63 -1.65
CA GLU A 183 -16.85 -19.53 -1.81
C GLU A 183 -15.83 -18.94 -2.77
N MET A 184 -14.55 -19.07 -2.46
CA MET A 184 -13.45 -18.74 -3.36
C MET A 184 -12.40 -19.85 -3.34
N PHE A 185 -12.04 -20.33 -4.52
CA PHE A 185 -11.01 -21.36 -4.71
C PHE A 185 -11.25 -22.60 -3.85
N GLY A 186 -12.51 -23.09 -3.80
CA GLY A 186 -12.91 -24.27 -3.05
C GLY A 186 -12.98 -24.10 -1.54
N LYS A 187 -12.97 -22.85 -1.03
CA LYS A 187 -13.09 -22.57 0.41
C LYS A 187 -14.24 -21.60 0.70
N PRO A 188 -15.09 -21.95 1.68
CA PRO A 188 -16.15 -21.04 2.11
C PRO A 188 -15.59 -19.81 2.84
N SER A 189 -16.33 -18.72 2.83
CA SER A 189 -15.96 -17.47 3.48
C SER A 189 -15.78 -17.56 5.00
N THR A 190 -16.25 -18.65 5.62
CA THR A 190 -16.01 -18.95 7.04
C THR A 190 -14.66 -19.63 7.30
N PHE A 191 -13.92 -19.99 6.26
CA PHE A 191 -12.60 -20.59 6.38
C PHE A 191 -11.55 -19.54 6.80
N LEU A 192 -10.93 -19.73 7.95
CA LEU A 192 -9.88 -18.83 8.48
C LEU A 192 -8.48 -19.44 8.47
N GLY A 193 -8.33 -20.66 7.99
CA GLY A 193 -7.04 -21.34 7.89
C GLY A 193 -6.39 -21.71 9.22
N LYS A 194 -7.09 -21.59 10.34
CA LYS A 194 -6.52 -21.85 11.66
C LYS A 194 -6.44 -23.33 12.01
N ALA A 195 -7.40 -24.13 11.56
CA ALA A 195 -7.46 -25.57 11.85
C ALA A 195 -6.23 -26.33 11.35
N GLU A 196 -5.62 -25.90 10.24
CA GLU A 196 -4.46 -26.54 9.60
C GLU A 196 -3.15 -26.34 10.36
N PHE A 197 -3.14 -25.44 11.34
CA PHE A 197 -1.97 -25.13 12.18
C PHE A 197 -2.13 -25.65 13.61
N GLY A 198 -3.03 -26.60 13.84
CA GLY A 198 -3.26 -27.18 15.16
C GLY A 198 -3.99 -26.26 16.15
N ALA A 199 -4.58 -25.17 15.67
CA ALA A 199 -5.32 -24.22 16.51
C ALA A 199 -6.75 -24.67 16.87
N GLY A 200 -7.10 -25.95 16.60
CA GLY A 200 -8.41 -26.53 16.88
C GLY A 200 -9.45 -26.28 15.76
N GLU A 201 -10.57 -27.02 15.84
CA GLU A 201 -11.71 -26.80 14.94
C GLU A 201 -12.26 -25.38 15.12
N MET A 202 -12.34 -24.64 14.01
CA MET A 202 -13.07 -23.41 13.99
C MET A 202 -14.55 -23.68 14.07
N LYS A 203 -15.16 -23.25 15.17
CA LYS A 203 -16.63 -23.28 15.25
C LYS A 203 -17.18 -22.25 14.28
N PRO A 204 -18.13 -22.64 13.39
CA PRO A 204 -18.88 -21.67 12.61
C PRO A 204 -19.50 -20.64 13.57
N ARG A 205 -19.37 -19.38 13.26
CA ARG A 205 -20.06 -18.30 13.93
C ARG A 205 -21.14 -17.70 13.03
N ASP A 206 -22.08 -17.03 13.63
CA ASP A 206 -23.08 -16.26 12.88
C ASP A 206 -22.37 -15.14 12.11
N ILE A 207 -22.78 -14.96 10.88
CA ILE A 207 -22.38 -13.85 10.03
C ILE A 207 -22.92 -12.55 10.63
N LYS A 208 -22.11 -11.51 10.66
CA LYS A 208 -22.47 -10.18 11.15
C LYS A 208 -22.76 -9.25 9.98
N GLU A 209 -23.45 -8.16 10.24
CA GLU A 209 -23.65 -7.11 9.25
C GLU A 209 -22.31 -6.57 8.73
N PRO A 210 -22.18 -6.30 7.42
CA PRO A 210 -20.99 -5.69 6.86
C PRO A 210 -20.60 -4.40 7.58
N GLY A 211 -19.32 -4.22 7.86
CA GLY A 211 -18.81 -3.06 8.59
C GLY A 211 -18.82 -3.17 10.11
N THR A 212 -19.36 -4.26 10.70
CA THR A 212 -19.54 -4.37 12.15
C THR A 212 -18.55 -5.27 12.88
N LEU A 213 -17.76 -6.06 12.13
CA LEU A 213 -16.77 -6.98 12.70
C LEU A 213 -15.53 -7.07 11.85
N PHE A 214 -14.37 -6.82 12.45
CA PHE A 214 -13.08 -7.13 11.82
C PHE A 214 -12.83 -8.64 11.88
N GLU A 215 -12.60 -9.24 10.71
CA GLU A 215 -12.12 -10.60 10.60
C GLU A 215 -11.07 -10.68 9.50
N TYR A 216 -9.82 -10.94 9.89
CA TYR A 216 -8.74 -11.16 8.93
C TYR A 216 -8.99 -12.48 8.18
N ASN A 217 -9.44 -12.40 6.91
CA ASN A 217 -9.97 -13.53 6.18
C ASN A 217 -9.47 -13.55 4.73
N ASP A 218 -8.67 -14.57 4.39
CA ASP A 218 -8.06 -14.70 3.07
C ASP A 218 -9.08 -15.01 1.96
N VAL A 219 -10.19 -15.71 2.28
CA VAL A 219 -11.25 -15.99 1.29
C VAL A 219 -11.93 -14.70 0.86
N ARG A 220 -12.25 -13.83 1.82
CA ARG A 220 -12.87 -12.53 1.54
C ARG A 220 -11.93 -11.58 0.80
N ILE A 221 -10.62 -11.65 1.08
CA ILE A 221 -9.63 -10.89 0.30
C ILE A 221 -9.47 -11.44 -1.12
N ASN A 222 -9.56 -12.75 -1.33
CA ASN A 222 -9.59 -13.33 -2.68
C ASN A 222 -10.85 -12.86 -3.44
N ARG A 223 -12.01 -12.75 -2.76
CA ARG A 223 -13.21 -12.16 -3.36
C ARG A 223 -13.00 -10.68 -3.72
N PHE A 224 -12.35 -9.92 -2.85
CA PHE A 224 -12.00 -8.54 -3.15
C PHE A 224 -11.10 -8.43 -4.39
N SER A 225 -10.08 -9.28 -4.49
CA SER A 225 -9.21 -9.36 -5.68
C SER A 225 -10.01 -9.66 -6.96
N LEU A 226 -10.96 -10.62 -6.91
CA LEU A 226 -11.85 -10.91 -8.04
C LEU A 226 -12.71 -9.70 -8.41
N SER A 227 -13.24 -8.98 -7.44
CA SER A 227 -14.05 -7.79 -7.68
C SER A 227 -13.25 -6.69 -8.37
N LEU A 228 -12.00 -6.48 -7.95
CA LEU A 228 -11.09 -5.55 -8.63
C LEU A 228 -10.76 -6.02 -10.06
N LEU A 229 -10.55 -7.32 -10.28
CA LEU A 229 -10.36 -7.87 -11.63
C LEU A 229 -11.57 -7.57 -12.53
N GLY A 230 -12.79 -7.81 -12.02
CA GLY A 230 -14.04 -7.52 -12.73
C GLY A 230 -14.21 -6.04 -13.06
N LEU A 231 -13.73 -5.14 -12.18
CA LEU A 231 -13.76 -3.70 -12.40
C LEU A 231 -12.73 -3.26 -13.45
N TRP A 232 -11.48 -3.71 -13.33
CA TRP A 232 -10.41 -3.38 -14.26
C TRP A 232 -10.58 -4.02 -15.63
N LYS A 233 -11.27 -5.16 -15.72
CA LYS A 233 -11.44 -5.96 -16.97
C LYS A 233 -10.10 -6.25 -17.66
N ARG A 234 -9.04 -6.35 -16.86
CA ARG A 234 -7.66 -6.52 -17.26
C ARG A 234 -6.92 -7.26 -16.13
N PRO A 235 -5.99 -8.19 -16.42
CA PRO A 235 -5.23 -8.89 -15.38
C PRO A 235 -4.60 -7.91 -14.38
N LEU A 236 -4.86 -8.11 -13.09
CA LEU A 236 -4.34 -7.22 -12.05
C LEU A 236 -2.80 -7.16 -11.98
N PRO A 237 -2.05 -8.24 -12.32
CA PRO A 237 -0.58 -8.13 -12.47
C PRO A 237 -0.16 -7.11 -13.53
N ASP A 238 -0.90 -7.03 -14.66
CA ASP A 238 -0.62 -6.06 -15.72
C ASP A 238 -0.96 -4.63 -15.28
N VAL A 239 -2.03 -4.47 -14.50
CA VAL A 239 -2.38 -3.19 -13.87
C VAL A 239 -1.25 -2.75 -12.94
N LEU A 240 -0.86 -3.60 -11.99
CA LEU A 240 0.23 -3.29 -11.05
C LEU A 240 1.53 -2.97 -11.79
N LYS A 241 1.85 -3.74 -12.83
CA LYS A 241 3.06 -3.54 -13.65
C LYS A 241 3.09 -2.15 -14.26
N THR A 242 2.06 -1.80 -15.03
CA THR A 242 2.08 -0.58 -15.85
C THR A 242 1.81 0.69 -15.05
N GLU A 243 0.97 0.60 -14.01
CA GLU A 243 0.61 1.77 -13.22
C GLU A 243 1.63 2.09 -12.11
N ILE A 244 2.31 1.07 -11.57
CA ILE A 244 3.17 1.22 -10.40
C ILE A 244 4.58 0.69 -10.63
N MET A 245 4.76 -0.61 -10.95
CA MET A 245 6.07 -1.26 -10.85
C MET A 245 7.06 -0.77 -11.91
N ASP A 246 6.63 -0.62 -13.17
CA ASP A 246 7.47 -0.04 -14.24
C ASP A 246 7.81 1.43 -13.94
N PRO A 247 6.85 2.31 -13.59
CA PRO A 247 7.14 3.70 -13.22
C PRO A 247 8.14 3.88 -12.09
N ILE A 248 8.12 3.01 -11.07
CA ILE A 248 9.11 3.08 -9.97
C ILE A 248 10.43 2.37 -10.30
N GLY A 249 10.56 1.82 -11.50
CA GLY A 249 11.77 1.15 -11.96
C GLY A 249 12.06 -0.17 -11.26
N ALA A 250 11.02 -0.90 -10.86
CA ALA A 250 11.14 -2.25 -10.33
C ALA A 250 11.70 -3.21 -11.39
N SER A 251 12.32 -4.30 -10.95
CA SER A 251 12.83 -5.33 -11.84
C SER A 251 11.71 -6.01 -12.63
N SER A 252 12.05 -6.78 -13.65
CA SER A 252 11.10 -7.64 -14.37
C SER A 252 10.97 -9.05 -13.77
N THR A 253 11.60 -9.30 -12.61
CA THR A 253 11.67 -10.65 -12.02
C THR A 253 10.51 -10.98 -11.12
N TRP A 254 9.79 -9.97 -10.60
CA TRP A 254 8.63 -10.19 -9.76
C TRP A 254 7.49 -10.86 -10.55
N GLN A 255 6.67 -11.64 -9.85
CA GLN A 255 5.57 -12.41 -10.41
C GLN A 255 4.37 -12.33 -9.47
N TYR A 256 3.17 -12.32 -10.05
CA TYR A 256 1.94 -12.32 -9.25
C TYR A 256 1.02 -13.44 -9.75
N HIS A 257 0.86 -14.48 -8.96
CA HIS A 257 0.25 -15.74 -9.35
C HIS A 257 -1.14 -15.96 -8.76
N ALA A 258 -1.96 -16.67 -9.55
CA ALA A 258 -3.20 -17.28 -9.11
C ALA A 258 -3.01 -18.77 -8.75
N TYR A 259 -4.10 -19.41 -8.33
CA TYR A 259 -4.21 -20.86 -8.23
C TYR A 259 -4.74 -21.46 -9.54
N ASP A 260 -4.50 -22.76 -9.75
CA ASP A 260 -4.91 -23.48 -10.96
C ASP A 260 -6.44 -23.55 -11.15
N ASN A 261 -7.22 -23.38 -10.09
CA ASN A 261 -8.68 -23.30 -10.08
C ASN A 261 -9.24 -21.86 -10.07
N ALA A 262 -8.42 -20.85 -10.35
CA ALA A 262 -8.79 -19.44 -10.20
C ALA A 262 -9.05 -18.73 -11.53
N THR A 263 -9.20 -19.47 -12.65
CA THR A 263 -9.57 -18.87 -13.94
C THR A 263 -11.05 -18.54 -13.96
N VAL A 264 -11.37 -17.29 -14.29
CA VAL A 264 -12.74 -16.75 -14.41
C VAL A 264 -12.92 -16.10 -15.77
N ASN A 265 -14.15 -16.10 -16.29
CA ASN A 265 -14.47 -15.38 -17.51
C ASN A 265 -14.91 -13.96 -17.15
N ILE A 266 -14.17 -12.98 -17.64
CA ILE A 266 -14.45 -11.55 -17.44
C ILE A 266 -15.06 -11.00 -18.73
N ASP A 267 -16.16 -10.28 -18.58
CA ASP A 267 -16.82 -9.61 -19.67
C ASP A 267 -16.07 -8.33 -20.05
N VAL A 268 -15.37 -8.38 -21.19
CA VAL A 268 -14.55 -7.27 -21.69
C VAL A 268 -15.23 -6.65 -22.90
N PRO A 269 -15.65 -5.37 -22.83
CA PRO A 269 -16.21 -4.67 -23.98
C PRO A 269 -15.13 -4.37 -25.02
N ASP A 270 -15.48 -4.54 -26.29
CA ASP A 270 -14.67 -4.08 -27.41
C ASP A 270 -14.92 -2.59 -27.70
N ALA A 271 -14.19 -2.04 -28.67
CA ALA A 271 -14.32 -0.63 -29.08
C ALA A 271 -15.72 -0.29 -29.67
N SER A 272 -16.49 -1.27 -30.08
CA SER A 272 -17.85 -1.14 -30.61
C SER A 272 -18.92 -1.32 -29.53
N GLY A 273 -18.51 -1.62 -28.29
CA GLY A 273 -19.41 -1.88 -27.16
C GLY A 273 -19.97 -3.31 -27.11
N ASN A 274 -19.49 -4.23 -27.98
CA ASN A 274 -19.83 -5.65 -27.84
C ASN A 274 -18.98 -6.26 -26.74
N SER A 275 -19.61 -7.16 -25.98
CA SER A 275 -18.94 -7.86 -24.90
C SER A 275 -18.38 -9.22 -25.33
N THR A 276 -17.16 -9.51 -24.90
CA THR A 276 -16.54 -10.82 -25.09
C THR A 276 -16.09 -11.36 -23.74
N LEU A 277 -16.43 -12.61 -23.45
CA LEU A 277 -15.95 -13.32 -22.26
C LEU A 277 -14.49 -13.73 -22.48
N VAL A 278 -13.60 -13.12 -21.71
CA VAL A 278 -12.15 -13.40 -21.76
C VAL A 278 -11.74 -14.16 -20.50
N PRO A 279 -11.13 -15.35 -20.63
CA PRO A 279 -10.62 -16.06 -19.46
C PRO A 279 -9.43 -15.30 -18.85
N MET A 280 -9.54 -14.97 -17.58
CA MET A 280 -8.51 -14.29 -16.80
C MET A 280 -8.28 -15.00 -15.47
N GLN A 281 -7.09 -14.88 -14.94
CA GLN A 281 -6.79 -15.43 -13.63
C GLN A 281 -7.09 -14.41 -12.54
N SER A 282 -7.93 -14.81 -11.58
CA SER A 282 -8.11 -14.06 -10.34
C SER A 282 -6.92 -14.36 -9.42
N ILE A 283 -6.03 -13.40 -9.28
CA ILE A 283 -4.84 -13.56 -8.42
C ILE A 283 -5.24 -13.71 -6.95
N SER A 284 -4.41 -14.42 -6.19
CA SER A 284 -4.57 -14.47 -4.73
C SER A 284 -4.32 -13.09 -4.12
N GLY A 285 -5.21 -12.67 -3.25
CA GLY A 285 -5.06 -11.43 -2.47
C GLY A 285 -3.97 -11.51 -1.39
N GLY A 286 -3.09 -12.52 -1.45
CA GLY A 286 -1.98 -12.67 -0.51
C GLY A 286 -2.25 -13.64 0.62
N THR A 287 -2.65 -14.85 0.28
CA THR A 287 -2.77 -15.95 1.24
C THR A 287 -1.41 -16.55 1.58
N ARG A 288 -1.35 -17.34 2.66
CA ARG A 288 -0.12 -18.03 3.10
C ARG A 288 0.18 -19.33 2.35
N TRP A 289 -0.57 -19.67 1.28
CA TRP A 289 -0.48 -20.94 0.57
C TRP A 289 0.08 -20.83 -0.85
N GLY A 290 1.04 -19.92 -1.04
CA GLY A 290 1.99 -19.92 -2.16
C GLY A 290 1.61 -19.11 -3.39
N ALA A 291 0.33 -19.00 -3.77
CA ALA A 291 -0.05 -18.04 -4.78
C ALA A 291 0.02 -16.60 -4.22
N GLY A 292 -0.03 -15.62 -5.09
CA GLY A 292 0.14 -14.22 -4.73
C GLY A 292 1.43 -13.63 -5.28
N LEU A 293 1.93 -12.59 -4.64
CA LEU A 293 3.08 -11.84 -5.10
C LEU A 293 4.41 -12.50 -4.67
N TRP A 294 5.28 -12.76 -5.66
CA TRP A 294 6.66 -13.19 -5.51
C TRP A 294 7.56 -12.07 -5.99
N ILE A 295 8.46 -11.59 -5.14
CA ILE A 295 9.16 -10.33 -5.38
C ILE A 295 10.47 -10.27 -4.58
N SER A 296 11.43 -9.49 -5.06
CA SER A 296 12.69 -9.24 -4.37
C SER A 296 12.54 -8.22 -3.24
N THR A 297 13.49 -8.22 -2.31
CA THR A 297 13.58 -7.22 -1.24
C THR A 297 13.81 -5.82 -1.80
N LEU A 298 14.61 -5.68 -2.85
CA LEU A 298 14.87 -4.39 -3.48
C LEU A 298 13.63 -3.82 -4.19
N ASP A 299 12.81 -4.65 -4.83
CA ASP A 299 11.56 -4.20 -5.43
C ASP A 299 10.52 -3.83 -4.36
N HIS A 300 10.48 -4.56 -3.23
CA HIS A 300 9.70 -4.15 -2.05
C HIS A 300 10.15 -2.79 -1.52
N ALA A 301 11.45 -2.52 -1.51
CA ALA A 301 11.98 -1.23 -1.06
C ALA A 301 11.54 -0.07 -1.97
N ARG A 302 11.48 -0.28 -3.30
CA ARG A 302 10.92 0.71 -4.24
C ARG A 302 9.46 1.00 -3.96
N PHE A 303 8.66 -0.05 -3.76
CA PHE A 303 7.27 0.10 -3.39
C PHE A 303 7.11 0.83 -2.04
N GLY A 304 7.87 0.43 -1.02
CA GLY A 304 7.89 1.12 0.27
C GLY A 304 8.26 2.59 0.16
N LEU A 305 9.24 2.92 -0.68
CA LEU A 305 9.64 4.31 -0.93
C LEU A 305 8.54 5.11 -1.65
N LEU A 306 7.82 4.52 -2.61
CA LEU A 306 6.66 5.14 -3.23
C LEU A 306 5.60 5.51 -2.19
N ILE A 307 5.29 4.58 -1.28
CA ILE A 307 4.30 4.82 -0.21
C ILE A 307 4.78 5.91 0.75
N LEU A 308 6.06 5.87 1.16
CA LEU A 308 6.68 6.90 1.98
C LEU A 308 6.60 8.29 1.32
N ARG A 309 6.75 8.35 0.00
CA ARG A 309 6.63 9.56 -0.83
C ARG A 309 5.17 9.90 -1.18
N LYS A 310 4.21 9.32 -0.48
CA LYS A 310 2.77 9.59 -0.65
C LYS A 310 2.31 9.40 -2.09
N GLY A 311 2.82 8.36 -2.75
CA GLY A 311 2.45 7.99 -4.11
C GLY A 311 3.13 8.80 -5.21
N GLU A 312 4.02 9.73 -4.89
CA GLU A 312 4.80 10.47 -5.87
C GLU A 312 6.10 9.73 -6.20
N TRP A 313 6.50 9.72 -7.45
CA TRP A 313 7.76 9.18 -7.91
C TRP A 313 8.37 10.08 -8.97
N ASN A 314 9.49 10.70 -8.66
CA ASN A 314 10.28 11.55 -9.55
C ASN A 314 9.43 12.63 -10.26
N GLY A 315 8.60 13.34 -9.51
CA GLY A 315 7.74 14.42 -9.99
C GLY A 315 6.40 13.96 -10.59
N LYS A 316 6.13 12.64 -10.63
CA LYS A 316 4.87 12.10 -11.13
C LYS A 316 4.05 11.47 -9.99
N GLN A 317 2.81 11.91 -9.80
CA GLN A 317 1.87 11.27 -8.89
C GLN A 317 1.34 9.99 -9.55
N LEU A 318 1.73 8.82 -9.04
CA LEU A 318 1.30 7.50 -9.55
C LEU A 318 -0.02 7.05 -8.93
N ILE A 319 -0.18 7.31 -7.64
CA ILE A 319 -1.39 7.09 -6.86
C ILE A 319 -1.59 8.30 -5.94
N SER A 320 -2.83 8.73 -5.72
CA SER A 320 -3.10 9.95 -4.96
C SER A 320 -2.54 9.90 -3.53
N LYS A 321 -2.07 11.05 -3.07
CA LYS A 321 -1.63 11.22 -1.67
C LYS A 321 -2.80 11.06 -0.69
N GLU A 322 -3.99 11.41 -1.14
CA GLU A 322 -5.24 11.26 -0.40
C GLU A 322 -5.50 9.77 -0.13
N TRP A 323 -5.38 8.91 -1.16
CA TRP A 323 -5.50 7.47 -0.96
C TRP A 323 -4.45 6.92 0.02
N ILE A 324 -3.17 7.29 -0.15
CA ILE A 324 -2.13 6.81 0.77
C ILE A 324 -2.44 7.22 2.21
N LYS A 325 -2.89 8.45 2.42
CA LYS A 325 -3.30 8.93 3.75
C LYS A 325 -4.45 8.10 4.32
N GLU A 326 -5.51 7.89 3.54
CA GLU A 326 -6.67 7.09 3.96
C GLU A 326 -6.27 5.63 4.23
N ALA A 327 -5.50 5.02 3.32
CA ALA A 327 -5.10 3.62 3.45
C ALA A 327 -4.21 3.37 4.68
N THR A 328 -3.45 4.36 5.13
CA THR A 328 -2.55 4.27 6.29
C THR A 328 -3.07 4.99 7.53
N SER A 329 -4.37 5.16 7.63
CA SER A 329 -5.08 5.73 8.78
C SER A 329 -6.10 4.74 9.35
N PRO A 330 -6.47 4.85 10.65
CA PRO A 330 -7.59 4.08 11.22
C PRO A 330 -8.93 4.63 10.72
N HIS A 331 -9.95 3.77 10.73
CA HIS A 331 -11.31 4.06 10.25
C HIS A 331 -12.36 3.93 11.36
N PRO A 332 -12.37 4.83 12.35
CA PRO A 332 -13.27 4.75 13.50
C PRO A 332 -14.75 4.97 13.13
N GLU A 333 -15.05 5.44 11.93
CA GLU A 333 -16.41 5.58 11.39
C GLU A 333 -17.08 4.23 11.13
N LEU A 334 -16.32 3.13 11.01
CA LEU A 334 -16.82 1.77 10.91
C LEU A 334 -16.76 1.09 12.28
N ALA A 335 -17.90 0.64 12.80
CA ALA A 335 -18.00 0.02 14.13
C ALA A 335 -17.12 -1.24 14.28
N GLY A 336 -16.90 -1.96 13.19
CA GLY A 336 -16.07 -3.16 13.17
C GLY A 336 -14.63 -2.94 12.80
N ALA A 337 -14.21 -1.73 12.41
CA ALA A 337 -12.83 -1.48 12.03
C ALA A 337 -11.88 -1.62 13.22
N LYS A 338 -10.70 -2.17 12.97
CA LYS A 338 -9.66 -2.30 13.98
C LYS A 338 -8.81 -1.02 14.00
N SER A 339 -8.50 -0.51 15.18
CA SER A 339 -7.78 0.75 15.39
C SER A 339 -6.35 0.73 14.80
N ASP A 340 -5.70 -0.44 14.78
CA ASP A 340 -4.36 -0.66 14.25
C ASP A 340 -4.34 -1.22 12.82
N TYR A 341 -5.46 -1.07 12.05
CA TYR A 341 -5.58 -1.56 10.68
C TYR A 341 -6.28 -0.55 9.78
N GLY A 342 -5.59 -0.13 8.72
CA GLY A 342 -6.14 0.73 7.68
C GLY A 342 -6.68 -0.07 6.49
N TYR A 343 -6.56 0.46 5.27
CA TYR A 343 -6.94 -0.28 4.07
C TYR A 343 -5.82 -1.25 3.67
N LEU A 344 -5.84 -2.43 4.30
CA LEU A 344 -4.86 -3.51 4.12
C LEU A 344 -3.41 -3.13 4.53
N TRP A 345 -3.29 -2.27 5.54
CA TRP A 345 -2.05 -1.87 6.19
C TRP A 345 -2.15 -2.04 7.70
N TRP A 346 -1.11 -2.55 8.34
CA TRP A 346 -0.97 -2.58 9.79
C TRP A 346 -0.42 -1.25 10.30
N LEU A 347 -1.09 -0.65 11.28
CA LEU A 347 -0.77 0.65 11.83
C LEU A 347 -0.11 0.52 13.21
N ASN A 348 0.68 1.51 13.62
CA ASN A 348 1.25 1.56 14.97
C ASN A 348 0.38 2.34 15.98
N THR A 349 -0.88 2.57 15.67
CA THR A 349 -1.82 3.31 16.51
C THR A 349 -2.00 2.69 17.90
N ASP A 350 -1.96 1.36 18.00
CA ASP A 350 -2.07 0.62 19.27
C ASP A 350 -0.69 0.30 19.89
N ASN A 351 0.38 0.95 19.40
CA ASN A 351 1.73 0.81 19.95
C ASN A 351 2.32 -0.60 19.84
N ALA A 352 2.04 -1.30 18.78
CA ALA A 352 2.60 -2.62 18.49
C ALA A 352 4.15 -2.59 18.43
N TRP A 353 4.70 -1.46 18.03
CA TRP A 353 6.14 -1.17 18.00
C TRP A 353 6.44 0.04 18.90
N PRO A 354 6.67 -0.16 20.23
CA PRO A 354 6.68 0.94 21.20
C PRO A 354 7.75 2.01 21.00
N ALA A 355 8.88 1.65 20.37
CA ALA A 355 9.94 2.61 20.05
C ALA A 355 9.67 3.39 18.76
N ALA A 356 8.76 2.93 17.92
CA ALA A 356 8.45 3.56 16.64
C ALA A 356 7.36 4.64 16.79
N PRO A 357 7.39 5.67 15.93
CA PRO A 357 6.32 6.67 15.91
C PRO A 357 4.94 6.06 15.69
N ARG A 358 3.91 6.65 16.28
CA ARG A 358 2.51 6.24 16.05
C ARG A 358 2.07 6.40 14.60
N SER A 359 2.75 7.26 13.86
CA SER A 359 2.56 7.48 12.42
C SER A 359 3.16 6.39 11.54
N SER A 360 3.97 5.48 12.11
CA SER A 360 4.56 4.38 11.34
C SER A 360 3.55 3.27 11.06
N PHE A 361 3.75 2.55 9.96
CA PHE A 361 2.87 1.49 9.52
C PHE A 361 3.65 0.41 8.75
N SER A 362 3.03 -0.74 8.52
CA SER A 362 3.73 -1.86 7.88
C SER A 362 2.78 -2.72 7.03
N ALA A 363 3.28 -3.16 5.88
CA ALA A 363 2.77 -4.35 5.21
C ALA A 363 3.41 -5.58 5.87
N GLN A 364 2.62 -6.62 6.17
CA GLN A 364 3.11 -7.83 6.84
C GLN A 364 2.59 -9.09 6.18
N GLY A 365 3.42 -10.14 6.15
CA GLY A 365 3.08 -11.43 5.56
C GLY A 365 3.63 -12.62 6.35
N ALA A 366 3.06 -13.79 6.11
CA ALA A 366 3.51 -15.06 6.68
C ALA A 366 5.00 -15.31 6.42
N GLY A 367 5.64 -16.15 7.21
CA GLY A 367 7.11 -16.28 7.23
C GLY A 367 7.79 -15.03 7.78
N THR A 368 7.00 -14.09 8.30
CA THR A 368 7.40 -12.77 8.80
C THR A 368 8.18 -11.97 7.77
N ASN A 369 7.49 -11.64 6.68
CA ASN A 369 7.93 -10.68 5.68
C ASN A 369 7.30 -9.33 5.98
N SER A 370 8.06 -8.25 5.95
CA SER A 370 7.56 -6.92 6.26
C SER A 370 8.16 -5.82 5.41
N ILE A 371 7.36 -4.78 5.15
CA ILE A 371 7.78 -3.47 4.68
C ILE A 371 7.32 -2.49 5.74
N TRP A 372 8.22 -2.04 6.59
CA TRP A 372 7.91 -1.01 7.60
C TRP A 372 8.28 0.36 7.09
N ILE A 373 7.39 1.32 7.31
CA ILE A 373 7.52 2.69 6.83
C ILE A 373 7.36 3.63 8.00
N ASP A 374 8.34 4.51 8.19
CA ASP A 374 8.33 5.57 9.18
C ASP A 374 8.44 6.94 8.49
N PRO A 375 7.30 7.62 8.33
CA PRO A 375 7.27 8.94 7.70
C PRO A 375 7.95 10.05 8.49
N GLU A 376 8.05 9.90 9.82
CA GLU A 376 8.64 10.91 10.69
C GLU A 376 10.16 11.00 10.51
N HIS A 377 10.80 9.85 10.34
CA HIS A 377 12.25 9.77 10.18
C HIS A 377 12.71 9.51 8.75
N ASP A 378 11.79 9.51 7.77
CA ASP A 378 12.09 9.19 6.36
C ASP A 378 12.82 7.84 6.20
N LEU A 379 12.22 6.78 6.80
CA LEU A 379 12.77 5.43 6.81
C LEU A 379 11.83 4.44 6.11
N VAL A 380 12.44 3.50 5.36
CA VAL A 380 11.80 2.27 4.91
C VAL A 380 12.68 1.09 5.31
N VAL A 381 12.10 0.10 5.95
CA VAL A 381 12.80 -1.15 6.29
C VAL A 381 12.05 -2.31 5.66
N VAL A 382 12.71 -3.01 4.75
CA VAL A 382 12.23 -4.30 4.26
C VAL A 382 13.02 -5.39 4.98
N TRP A 383 12.30 -6.28 5.66
CA TRP A 383 12.92 -7.38 6.40
C TRP A 383 12.15 -8.67 6.15
N ARG A 384 12.84 -9.66 5.65
CA ARG A 384 12.24 -10.90 5.18
C ARG A 384 12.79 -12.11 5.92
N TRP A 385 11.89 -13.09 6.17
CA TRP A 385 12.21 -14.37 6.79
C TRP A 385 12.78 -14.23 8.20
N HIS A 386 12.27 -13.27 8.96
CA HIS A 386 12.68 -13.01 10.33
C HIS A 386 11.73 -13.65 11.36
N LYS A 387 12.15 -13.72 12.61
CA LYS A 387 11.26 -13.96 13.75
C LYS A 387 10.33 -12.75 13.90
N GLY A 388 9.05 -12.99 14.05
CA GLY A 388 8.05 -11.94 14.21
C GLY A 388 8.00 -11.35 15.62
N GLY A 389 6.97 -10.57 15.89
CA GLY A 389 6.65 -10.06 17.21
C GLY A 389 7.76 -9.23 17.84
N ASN A 390 8.31 -9.70 18.97
CA ASN A 390 9.34 -8.97 19.73
C ASN A 390 10.62 -8.70 18.92
N ALA A 391 11.00 -9.59 18.01
CA ALA A 391 12.19 -9.37 17.18
C ALA A 391 11.97 -8.20 16.21
N GLN A 392 10.77 -8.06 15.66
CA GLN A 392 10.42 -6.95 14.78
C GLN A 392 10.47 -5.61 15.53
N ALA A 393 9.84 -5.53 16.70
CA ALA A 393 9.86 -4.34 17.54
C ALA A 393 11.28 -3.95 17.99
N GLU A 394 12.12 -4.95 18.34
CA GLU A 394 13.52 -4.72 18.72
C GLU A 394 14.37 -4.22 17.56
N PHE A 395 14.16 -4.73 16.34
CA PHE A 395 14.91 -4.23 15.17
C PHE A 395 14.58 -2.75 14.89
N TYR A 396 13.30 -2.39 14.88
CA TYR A 396 12.90 -1.00 14.67
C TYR A 396 13.46 -0.07 15.76
N LYS A 397 13.44 -0.53 17.02
CA LYS A 397 14.06 0.18 18.13
C LYS A 397 15.56 0.44 17.90
N ARG A 398 16.31 -0.57 17.43
CA ARG A 398 17.75 -0.43 17.15
C ARG A 398 18.03 0.54 16.01
N ILE A 399 17.23 0.50 14.93
CA ILE A 399 17.34 1.44 13.83
C ILE A 399 17.07 2.88 14.32
N LEU A 400 16.01 3.09 15.10
CA LEU A 400 15.65 4.40 15.62
C LEU A 400 16.65 4.93 16.64
N ALA A 401 17.23 4.05 17.46
CA ALA A 401 18.28 4.43 18.41
C ALA A 401 19.61 4.85 17.74
N ALA A 402 19.77 4.52 16.45
CA ALA A 402 20.93 4.96 15.66
C ALA A 402 20.76 6.39 15.09
N ILE A 403 19.58 7.01 15.21
CA ILE A 403 19.35 8.37 14.75
C ILE A 403 20.10 9.34 15.69
N GLU A 404 20.98 10.14 15.11
CA GLU A 404 21.75 11.15 15.86
C GLU A 404 20.90 12.42 16.05
N PRO A 405 21.01 13.10 17.20
CA PRO A 405 20.39 14.40 17.38
C PRO A 405 20.85 15.36 16.28
N ALA A 406 19.93 16.18 15.79
CA ALA A 406 20.31 17.24 14.86
C ALA A 406 21.36 18.16 15.54
N PRO A 407 22.43 18.59 14.83
CA PRO A 407 23.49 19.40 15.37
C PRO A 407 23.01 20.79 15.82
#